data_51b2710eb0d783efb68b36414459e61c
#
_entry.id   51b2710eb0d783efb68b36414459e61c
#
_cell.length_a   1.000
_cell.length_b   1.000
_cell.length_c   1.000
_cell.angle_alpha   90.00
_cell.angle_beta   90.00
_cell.angle_gamma   90.00
#
_symmetry.space_group_name_H-M   'P 1'
#
loop_
_entity.id
_entity.type
_entity.pdbx_description
1 polymer ?
#
loop_
_entity_poly.entity_id
_entity_poly.type
_entity_poly.pdbx_seq_one_letter_code
_entity_poly.pdbx_strand_id
1 'polypeptide(L)'
;MDQKKMIGLVFIDAFADWEFGLLSGSAVEWFGARAVALAPTAGPLRSIGGLHLVPDRGLDPQENADLDAVAVIGANTWPSEDAPDIAPLLH
;
A
#
# COMPACT_ATOMS: atom_id res chain seq x y z
N MET A 1 25.25 -8.37 -6.69
CA MET A 1 24.15 -7.47 -7.10
C MET A 1 23.23 -7.25 -5.91
N ASP A 2 23.00 -6.01 -5.57
CA ASP A 2 22.19 -5.68 -4.41
C ASP A 2 20.73 -5.93 -4.68
N GLN A 3 20.07 -6.54 -3.70
CA GLN A 3 18.64 -6.68 -3.76
C GLN A 3 17.98 -5.35 -3.43
N LYS A 4 16.94 -5.02 -4.19
CA LYS A 4 16.18 -3.82 -3.91
C LYS A 4 15.36 -4.00 -2.65
N LYS A 5 15.27 -2.97 -1.83
CA LYS A 5 14.34 -2.94 -0.71
C LYS A 5 12.91 -2.96 -1.23
N MET A 6 12.04 -3.66 -0.52
CA MET A 6 10.63 -3.76 -0.89
C MET A 6 9.78 -3.03 0.14
N ILE A 7 8.96 -2.11 -0.33
CA ILE A 7 8.08 -1.33 0.52
C ILE A 7 6.64 -1.66 0.15
N GLY A 8 5.88 -2.15 1.13
CA GLY A 8 4.46 -2.38 0.96
C GLY A 8 3.68 -1.12 1.25
N LEU A 9 2.75 -0.76 0.36
CA LEU A 9 1.86 0.38 0.54
C LEU A 9 0.44 -0.16 0.69
N VAL A 10 -0.17 0.11 1.85
CA VAL A 10 -1.51 -0.39 2.15
C VAL A 10 -2.55 0.61 1.65
N PHE A 11 -3.43 0.16 0.78
CA PHE A 11 -4.49 0.96 0.18
C PHE A 11 -5.86 0.44 0.58
N ILE A 12 -6.81 1.35 0.80
CA ILE A 12 -8.23 1.03 0.87
C ILE A 12 -8.99 2.03 0.01
N ASP A 13 -10.29 1.81 -0.19
CA ASP A 13 -11.10 2.70 -1.04
C ASP A 13 -11.01 4.15 -0.58
N ALA A 14 -11.10 5.05 -1.53
CA ALA A 14 -10.98 6.49 -1.34
C ALA A 14 -9.61 6.89 -0.80
N PHE A 15 -8.55 6.20 -1.26
CA PHE A 15 -7.19 6.52 -0.85
C PHE A 15 -6.72 7.85 -1.44
N ALA A 16 -5.78 8.49 -0.74
CA ALA A 16 -5.27 9.81 -1.13
C ALA A 16 -4.22 9.68 -2.23
N ASP A 17 -4.54 10.20 -3.41
CA ASP A 17 -3.65 10.16 -4.58
C ASP A 17 -2.30 10.79 -4.30
N TRP A 18 -2.31 11.92 -3.58
CA TRP A 18 -1.09 12.69 -3.34
C TRP A 18 -0.15 12.03 -2.34
N GLU A 19 -0.66 11.23 -1.40
CA GLU A 19 0.18 10.57 -0.41
C GLU A 19 1.04 9.47 -1.02
N PHE A 20 0.41 8.53 -1.71
CA PHE A 20 1.17 7.42 -2.27
C PHE A 20 2.05 7.88 -3.43
N GLY A 21 1.60 8.88 -4.19
CA GLY A 21 2.32 9.35 -5.37
C GLY A 21 3.71 9.84 -5.03
N LEU A 22 3.81 10.69 -4.02
CA LEU A 22 5.11 11.20 -3.60
C LEU A 22 5.97 10.08 -2.98
N LEU A 23 5.37 9.25 -2.14
CA LEU A 23 6.10 8.20 -1.45
C LEU A 23 6.61 7.13 -2.41
N SER A 24 5.74 6.58 -3.25
CA SER A 24 6.13 5.52 -4.17
C SER A 24 7.10 6.03 -5.23
N GLY A 25 6.84 7.21 -5.77
CA GLY A 25 7.72 7.81 -6.76
C GLY A 25 9.12 8.06 -6.21
N SER A 26 9.21 8.62 -5.01
CA SER A 26 10.49 8.88 -4.36
C SER A 26 11.22 7.58 -4.05
N ALA A 27 10.52 6.61 -3.49
CA ALA A 27 11.14 5.35 -3.10
C ALA A 27 11.72 4.61 -4.31
N VAL A 28 10.99 4.55 -5.40
CA VAL A 28 11.43 3.83 -6.58
C VAL A 28 12.48 4.61 -7.36
N GLU A 29 12.19 5.87 -7.66
CA GLU A 29 13.04 6.67 -8.55
C GLU A 29 14.34 7.12 -7.87
N TRP A 30 14.25 7.60 -6.62
CA TRP A 30 15.42 8.17 -5.94
C TRP A 30 16.19 7.18 -5.10
N PHE A 31 15.52 6.18 -4.54
CA PHE A 31 16.15 5.25 -3.60
C PHE A 31 16.25 3.82 -4.13
N GLY A 32 15.73 3.56 -5.34
CA GLY A 32 15.86 2.27 -5.97
C GLY A 32 15.06 1.14 -5.33
N ALA A 33 14.03 1.49 -4.56
CA ALA A 33 13.18 0.49 -3.91
C ALA A 33 12.14 -0.06 -4.89
N ARG A 34 11.48 -1.16 -4.49
CA ARG A 34 10.31 -1.67 -5.18
C ARG A 34 9.08 -1.37 -4.33
N ALA A 35 8.05 -0.83 -4.96
CA ALA A 35 6.77 -0.56 -4.31
C ALA A 35 5.80 -1.70 -4.61
N VAL A 36 5.14 -2.21 -3.56
CA VAL A 36 4.17 -3.28 -3.68
C VAL A 36 2.85 -2.78 -3.10
N ALA A 37 1.79 -2.83 -3.91
CA ALA A 37 0.47 -2.36 -3.46
C ALA A 37 -0.26 -3.48 -2.75
N LEU A 38 -0.70 -3.21 -1.52
CA LEU A 38 -1.43 -4.15 -0.68
C LEU A 38 -2.85 -3.64 -0.44
N ALA A 39 -3.82 -4.54 -0.42
CA ALA A 39 -5.20 -4.18 -0.13
C ALA A 39 -5.97 -5.36 0.44
N PRO A 40 -7.10 -5.11 1.14
CA PRO A 40 -7.90 -6.19 1.73
C PRO A 40 -8.59 -7.07 0.68
N THR A 41 -8.81 -6.55 -0.53
CA THR A 41 -9.45 -7.31 -1.60
C THR A 41 -8.63 -7.22 -2.88
N ALA A 42 -8.81 -8.21 -3.77
CA ALA A 42 -8.05 -8.28 -5.02
C ALA A 42 -8.58 -7.34 -6.11
N GLY A 43 -9.80 -6.85 -5.97
CA GLY A 43 -10.41 -5.99 -6.97
C GLY A 43 -9.84 -4.58 -6.98
N PRO A 44 -10.15 -3.79 -8.01
CA PRO A 44 -9.64 -2.44 -8.08
C PRO A 44 -10.19 -1.55 -6.98
N LEU A 45 -9.32 -0.69 -6.45
CA LEU A 45 -9.67 0.33 -5.48
C LEU A 45 -9.77 1.67 -6.17
N ARG A 46 -10.55 2.58 -5.61
CA ARG A 46 -10.74 3.89 -6.18
C ARG A 46 -10.13 4.95 -5.29
N SER A 47 -9.34 5.86 -5.88
CA SER A 47 -8.75 6.97 -5.16
C SER A 47 -9.76 8.09 -4.93
N ILE A 48 -9.39 9.05 -4.08
CA ILE A 48 -10.20 10.26 -3.89
C ILE A 48 -10.39 10.98 -5.23
N GLY A 49 -9.36 11.00 -6.06
CA GLY A 49 -9.41 11.63 -7.38
C GLY A 49 -10.08 10.81 -8.47
N GLY A 50 -10.61 9.62 -8.14
CA GLY A 50 -11.36 8.80 -9.09
C GLY A 50 -10.52 7.85 -9.93
N LEU A 51 -9.24 7.71 -9.64
CA LEU A 51 -8.38 6.75 -10.32
C LEU A 51 -8.52 5.36 -9.71
N HIS A 52 -8.30 4.34 -10.53
CA HIS A 52 -8.38 2.95 -10.08
C HIS A 52 -7.00 2.36 -9.92
N LEU A 53 -6.82 1.59 -8.83
CA LEU A 53 -5.58 0.88 -8.55
C LEU A 53 -5.89 -0.58 -8.28
N VAL A 54 -5.17 -1.48 -8.95
CA VAL A 54 -5.29 -2.92 -8.70
C VAL A 54 -4.13 -3.32 -7.80
N PRO A 55 -4.41 -3.87 -6.60
CA PRO A 55 -3.33 -4.24 -5.68
C PRO A 55 -2.54 -5.44 -6.18
N ASP A 56 -1.28 -5.51 -5.75
CA ASP A 56 -0.41 -6.65 -6.06
C ASP A 56 -0.65 -7.83 -5.13
N ARG A 57 -0.97 -7.55 -3.86
CA ARG A 57 -1.13 -8.57 -2.81
C ARG A 57 -2.22 -8.20 -1.84
N GLY A 58 -2.63 -9.20 -1.04
CA GLY A 58 -3.50 -8.99 0.12
C GLY A 58 -2.74 -8.53 1.35
N LEU A 59 -3.40 -8.59 2.51
CA LEU A 59 -2.85 -8.11 3.78
C LEU A 59 -2.31 -9.21 4.68
N ASP A 60 -2.23 -10.47 4.21
CA ASP A 60 -1.74 -11.58 5.01
C ASP A 60 -0.27 -11.34 5.40
N PRO A 61 0.07 -11.34 6.71
CA PRO A 61 1.45 -11.14 7.14
C PRO A 61 2.43 -12.16 6.55
N GLN A 62 2.01 -13.40 6.36
CA GLN A 62 2.89 -14.42 5.79
C GLN A 62 3.19 -14.15 4.32
N GLU A 63 2.19 -13.71 3.56
CA GLU A 63 2.36 -13.36 2.16
C GLU A 63 3.32 -12.18 1.99
N ASN A 64 3.39 -11.31 3.00
CA ASN A 64 4.15 -10.07 2.96
C ASN A 64 5.40 -10.10 3.84
N ALA A 65 5.85 -11.29 4.24
CA ALA A 65 7.01 -11.42 5.12
C ALA A 65 8.31 -10.94 4.48
N ASP A 66 8.34 -10.83 3.15
CA ASP A 66 9.52 -10.37 2.41
C ASP A 66 9.64 -8.84 2.31
N LEU A 67 8.66 -8.11 2.82
CA LEU A 67 8.69 -6.63 2.77
C LEU A 67 9.64 -6.08 3.83
N ASP A 68 10.40 -5.07 3.44
CA ASP A 68 11.33 -4.38 4.35
C ASP A 68 10.63 -3.30 5.17
N ALA A 69 9.54 -2.74 4.64
CA ALA A 69 8.78 -1.70 5.29
C ALA A 69 7.34 -1.72 4.79
N VAL A 70 6.44 -1.17 5.59
CA VAL A 70 5.03 -1.02 5.24
C VAL A 70 4.61 0.41 5.56
N ALA A 71 3.98 1.07 4.59
CA ALA A 71 3.38 2.38 4.79
C ALA A 71 1.88 2.30 4.58
N VAL A 72 1.13 3.00 5.42
CA VAL A 72 -0.33 3.03 5.35
C VAL A 72 -0.74 4.34 4.69
N ILE A 73 -1.41 4.23 3.54
CA ILE A 73 -1.83 5.41 2.79
C ILE A 73 -3.13 5.94 3.38
N GLY A 74 -3.18 7.26 3.60
CA GLY A 74 -4.39 7.90 4.11
C GLY A 74 -5.57 7.72 3.16
N ALA A 75 -6.76 7.63 3.71
CA ALA A 75 -7.98 7.45 2.94
C ALA A 75 -9.18 7.97 3.71
N ASN A 76 -10.23 8.37 2.99
CA ASN A 76 -11.44 8.86 3.61
C ASN A 76 -12.20 7.77 4.36
N THR A 77 -11.95 6.49 4.04
CA THR A 77 -12.67 5.37 4.64
C THR A 77 -11.99 4.78 5.87
N TRP A 78 -10.77 5.23 6.24
CA TRP A 78 -10.09 4.71 7.44
C TRP A 78 -10.90 4.88 8.73
N PRO A 79 -11.64 5.98 8.94
CA PRO A 79 -12.46 6.11 10.15
C PRO A 79 -13.71 5.23 10.15
N SER A 80 -14.00 4.53 9.05
CA SER A 80 -15.16 3.66 8.92
C SER A 80 -15.01 2.39 9.75
N GLU A 81 -16.15 1.86 10.24
CA GLU A 81 -16.16 0.58 10.94
C GLU A 81 -15.74 -0.57 10.03
N ASP A 82 -15.85 -0.39 8.70
CA ASP A 82 -15.49 -1.40 7.73
C ASP A 82 -14.00 -1.38 7.35
N ALA A 83 -13.23 -0.47 7.93
CA ALA A 83 -11.80 -0.41 7.65
C ALA A 83 -11.11 -1.69 8.12
N PRO A 84 -10.13 -2.22 7.35
CA PRO A 84 -9.47 -3.46 7.73
C PRO A 84 -8.58 -3.29 8.95
N ASP A 85 -8.41 -4.37 9.70
CA ASP A 85 -7.44 -4.42 10.79
C ASP A 85 -6.08 -4.78 10.20
N ILE A 86 -5.15 -3.83 10.22
CA ILE A 86 -3.82 -4.00 9.68
C ILE A 86 -2.76 -4.23 10.76
N ALA A 87 -3.16 -4.25 12.03
CA ALA A 87 -2.20 -4.41 13.12
C ALA A 87 -1.31 -5.65 12.96
N PRO A 88 -1.83 -6.83 12.55
CA PRO A 88 -0.96 -7.99 12.36
C PRO A 88 0.12 -7.76 11.29
N LEU A 89 -0.17 -6.98 10.26
CA LEU A 89 0.78 -6.69 9.19
C LEU A 89 1.93 -5.81 9.67
N LEU A 90 1.67 -4.93 10.65
CA LEU A 90 2.64 -3.95 11.13
C LEU A 90 3.61 -4.53 12.16
N HIS A 91 3.42 -5.75 12.57
CA HIS A 91 4.32 -6.46 13.47
C HIS A 91 5.22 -7.44 12.68
#